data_ac42e29dceac6a02cc1901bfc9a18db4
#
_entry.id   ac42e29dceac6a02cc1901bfc9a18db4
#
_cell.length_a   1.000
_cell.length_b   1.000
_cell.length_c   1.000
_cell.angle_alpha   90.00
_cell.angle_beta   90.00
_cell.angle_gamma   90.00
#
_symmetry.space_group_name_H-M   'P 1'
#
loop_
_entity.id
_entity.type
_entity.pdbx_description
1 polymer ?
#
loop_
_entity_poly.entity_id
_entity_poly.type
_entity_poly.pdbx_seq_one_letter_code
_entity_poly.pdbx_strand_id
1 'polypeptide(L)'
;GIEDFRNLVEAEYADLVPLDIAVSPEEVDRIHRYFTPPEHKDLKDIEIKSDDPGFSRWLKHNVLPNKVPGYSIVNISLKPKERAPGDVTSEQMRVIADLSDEFSFSEIRTTHQQNLVLPHVETSELENVYKKLVAAKMNEGNIGLITDIICCPGMDFCSLATARSIPVSQAIAE
;
A
#
# COMPACT_ATOMS: atom_id res chain seq x y z
N GLY A 1 5.11 39.58 -3.28
CA GLY A 1 5.45 38.52 -4.25
C GLY A 1 6.28 37.41 -3.65
N ILE A 2 6.81 36.48 -4.45
CA ILE A 2 7.56 35.31 -3.93
C ILE A 2 8.88 35.73 -3.26
N GLU A 3 9.51 36.79 -3.74
CA GLU A 3 10.73 37.35 -3.15
C GLU A 3 10.45 37.95 -1.76
N ASP A 4 9.35 38.68 -1.61
CA ASP A 4 8.97 39.25 -0.31
C ASP A 4 8.66 38.14 0.70
N PHE A 5 7.96 37.08 0.25
CA PHE A 5 7.69 35.92 1.09
C PHE A 5 8.98 35.22 1.51
N ARG A 6 9.90 34.99 0.56
CA ARG A 6 11.22 34.40 0.87
C ARG A 6 11.96 35.24 1.91
N ASN A 7 12.04 36.55 1.72
CA ASN A 7 12.75 37.46 2.65
C ASN A 7 12.14 37.41 4.06
N LEU A 8 10.82 37.32 4.18
CA LEU A 8 10.17 37.16 5.48
C LEU A 8 10.51 35.81 6.14
N VAL A 9 10.48 34.72 5.36
CA VAL A 9 10.84 33.38 5.88
C VAL A 9 12.29 33.35 6.33
N GLU A 10 13.21 33.90 5.55
CA GLU A 10 14.64 33.92 5.87
C GLU A 10 14.92 34.78 7.14
N ALA A 11 14.20 35.90 7.29
CA ALA A 11 14.34 36.75 8.46
C ALA A 11 13.89 36.00 9.75
N GLU A 12 12.71 35.35 9.72
CA GLU A 12 12.21 34.55 10.85
C GLU A 12 13.12 33.35 11.14
N TYR A 13 13.62 32.69 10.09
CA TYR A 13 14.52 31.54 10.24
C TYR A 13 15.83 31.92 10.94
N ALA A 14 16.39 33.10 10.62
CA ALA A 14 17.62 33.57 11.26
C ALA A 14 17.51 33.68 12.78
N ASP A 15 16.33 34.03 13.30
CA ASP A 15 16.07 34.10 14.75
C ASP A 15 15.90 32.69 15.39
N LEU A 16 15.55 31.66 14.59
CA LEU A 16 15.37 30.31 15.05
C LEU A 16 16.66 29.46 15.06
N VAL A 17 17.66 29.81 14.23
CA VAL A 17 18.93 29.08 14.14
C VAL A 17 19.62 28.87 15.51
N PRO A 18 19.61 29.84 16.44
CA PRO A 18 20.21 29.64 17.76
C PRO A 18 19.50 28.59 18.66
N LEU A 19 18.29 28.15 18.27
CA LEU A 19 17.49 27.20 19.05
C LEU A 19 17.88 25.73 18.80
N ASP A 20 18.87 25.45 17.94
CA ASP A 20 19.33 24.10 17.60
C ASP A 20 18.14 23.15 17.26
N ILE A 21 17.28 23.62 16.36
CA ILE A 21 16.10 22.89 15.90
C ILE A 21 16.40 21.87 14.79
N ALA A 22 17.67 21.70 14.43
CA ALA A 22 18.10 20.73 13.46
C ALA A 22 17.89 19.29 13.97
N VAL A 23 17.50 18.40 13.09
CA VAL A 23 17.42 16.96 13.40
C VAL A 23 18.84 16.45 13.65
N SER A 24 19.09 15.80 14.80
CA SER A 24 20.41 15.29 15.12
C SER A 24 20.85 14.18 14.15
N PRO A 25 22.17 14.00 13.92
CA PRO A 25 22.68 12.89 13.11
C PRO A 25 22.21 11.52 13.62
N GLU A 26 22.13 11.33 14.93
CA GLU A 26 21.68 10.07 15.56
C GLU A 26 20.21 9.79 15.23
N GLU A 27 19.37 10.82 15.17
CA GLU A 27 17.96 10.67 14.77
C GLU A 27 17.82 10.39 13.28
N VAL A 28 18.65 11.03 12.43
CA VAL A 28 18.71 10.72 11.00
C VAL A 28 19.11 9.26 10.79
N ASP A 29 20.15 8.78 11.49
CA ASP A 29 20.61 7.39 11.41
C ASP A 29 19.55 6.41 11.95
N ARG A 30 18.80 6.80 13.00
CA ARG A 30 17.68 6.00 13.50
C ARG A 30 16.59 5.84 12.46
N ILE A 31 16.25 6.91 11.76
CA ILE A 31 15.24 6.89 10.70
C ILE A 31 15.70 6.04 9.51
N HIS A 32 16.96 6.20 9.07
CA HIS A 32 17.51 5.45 7.96
C HIS A 32 17.42 3.94 8.17
N ARG A 33 17.56 3.44 9.40
CA ARG A 33 17.48 2.01 9.70
C ARG A 33 16.11 1.40 9.36
N TYR A 34 15.03 2.19 9.40
CA TYR A 34 13.68 1.72 8.99
C TYR A 34 13.55 1.55 7.47
N PHE A 35 14.46 2.11 6.69
CA PHE A 35 14.45 2.06 5.22
C PHE A 35 15.56 1.17 4.66
N THR A 36 16.26 0.42 5.52
CA THR A 36 17.26 -0.55 5.07
C THR A 36 16.53 -1.71 4.37
N PRO A 37 16.86 -2.01 3.11
CA PRO A 37 16.26 -3.14 2.41
C PRO A 37 16.53 -4.46 3.14
N PRO A 38 15.59 -5.43 3.11
CA PRO A 38 15.84 -6.75 3.67
C PRO A 38 16.92 -7.50 2.89
N GLU A 39 17.53 -8.49 3.52
CA GLU A 39 18.48 -9.39 2.86
C GLU A 39 17.73 -10.38 1.97
N HIS A 40 17.67 -10.09 0.68
CA HIS A 40 17.06 -10.96 -0.32
C HIS A 40 17.94 -12.15 -0.65
N LYS A 41 17.30 -13.29 -0.96
CA LYS A 41 17.99 -14.46 -1.53
C LYS A 41 18.43 -14.17 -2.96
N ASP A 42 19.49 -14.82 -3.42
CA ASP A 42 19.88 -14.80 -4.83
C ASP A 42 18.99 -15.76 -5.63
N LEU A 43 17.92 -15.21 -6.18
CA LEU A 43 16.91 -15.94 -6.94
C LEU A 43 16.91 -15.49 -8.41
N LYS A 44 16.32 -16.35 -9.27
CA LYS A 44 16.10 -16.02 -10.67
C LYS A 44 14.61 -15.70 -10.90
N ASP A 45 14.37 -14.84 -11.87
CA ASP A 45 13.01 -14.59 -12.34
C ASP A 45 12.43 -15.86 -12.93
N ILE A 46 11.16 -16.10 -12.59
CA ILE A 46 10.36 -17.21 -13.11
C ILE A 46 9.05 -16.66 -13.68
N GLU A 47 8.55 -17.30 -14.73
CA GLU A 47 7.23 -16.99 -15.26
C GLU A 47 6.19 -17.89 -14.59
N ILE A 48 5.16 -17.28 -14.00
CA ILE A 48 4.03 -18.02 -13.43
C ILE A 48 2.91 -18.11 -14.47
N LYS A 49 2.48 -19.34 -14.77
CA LYS A 49 1.32 -19.63 -15.63
C LYS A 49 0.29 -20.41 -14.83
N SER A 50 -0.97 -20.14 -15.08
CA SER A 50 -2.06 -20.84 -14.41
C SER A 50 -3.27 -20.94 -15.33
N ASP A 51 -3.97 -22.07 -15.24
CA ASP A 51 -5.27 -22.29 -15.90
C ASP A 51 -6.44 -21.81 -15.03
N ASP A 52 -6.20 -21.38 -13.78
CA ASP A 52 -7.19 -20.74 -12.92
C ASP A 52 -7.43 -19.29 -13.39
N PRO A 53 -8.63 -18.97 -13.90
CA PRO A 53 -8.93 -17.62 -14.39
C PRO A 53 -8.86 -16.55 -13.29
N GLY A 54 -9.22 -16.90 -12.05
CA GLY A 54 -9.18 -15.99 -10.90
C GLY A 54 -7.74 -15.64 -10.54
N PHE A 55 -6.88 -16.64 -10.42
CA PHE A 55 -5.46 -16.43 -10.16
C PHE A 55 -4.76 -15.68 -11.30
N SER A 56 -5.05 -16.05 -12.57
CA SER A 56 -4.49 -15.37 -13.74
C SER A 56 -4.88 -13.89 -13.80
N ARG A 57 -6.14 -13.56 -13.48
CA ARG A 57 -6.60 -12.19 -13.37
C ARG A 57 -5.89 -11.44 -12.25
N TRP A 58 -5.77 -12.06 -11.07
CA TRP A 58 -5.08 -11.48 -9.93
C TRP A 58 -3.60 -11.24 -10.23
N LEU A 59 -2.89 -12.20 -10.83
CA LEU A 59 -1.51 -12.03 -11.28
C LEU A 59 -1.36 -10.81 -12.19
N LYS A 60 -2.28 -10.66 -13.15
CA LYS A 60 -2.22 -9.58 -14.14
C LYS A 60 -2.41 -8.19 -13.53
N HIS A 61 -3.27 -8.04 -12.53
CA HIS A 61 -3.65 -6.73 -12.00
C HIS A 61 -2.98 -6.40 -10.67
N ASN A 62 -2.73 -7.38 -9.82
CA ASN A 62 -2.29 -7.14 -8.45
C ASN A 62 -0.80 -7.41 -8.24
N VAL A 63 -0.12 -8.05 -9.17
CA VAL A 63 1.30 -8.41 -9.04
C VAL A 63 2.13 -7.56 -9.99
N LEU A 64 3.15 -6.92 -9.43
CA LEU A 64 4.13 -6.13 -10.16
C LEU A 64 5.54 -6.73 -10.00
N PRO A 65 6.43 -6.56 -10.98
CA PRO A 65 7.81 -7.00 -10.84
C PRO A 65 8.53 -6.19 -9.76
N ASN A 66 9.37 -6.86 -8.98
CA ASN A 66 10.30 -6.21 -8.08
C ASN A 66 11.60 -5.87 -8.85
N LYS A 67 12.40 -4.94 -8.30
CA LYS A 67 13.76 -4.66 -8.81
C LYS A 67 14.74 -5.79 -8.52
N VAL A 68 14.47 -6.60 -7.49
CA VAL A 68 15.28 -7.76 -7.10
C VAL A 68 14.76 -8.99 -7.84
N PRO A 69 15.60 -9.69 -8.62
CA PRO A 69 15.20 -10.88 -9.36
C PRO A 69 14.57 -11.95 -8.45
N GLY A 70 13.55 -12.64 -8.95
CA GLY A 70 12.85 -13.69 -8.23
C GLY A 70 11.84 -13.20 -7.19
N TYR A 71 11.69 -11.89 -7.02
CA TYR A 71 10.70 -11.28 -6.13
C TYR A 71 9.63 -10.51 -6.88
N SER A 72 8.46 -10.43 -6.28
CA SER A 72 7.29 -9.71 -6.78
C SER A 72 6.73 -8.77 -5.74
N ILE A 73 6.07 -7.70 -6.20
CA ILE A 73 5.30 -6.78 -5.37
C ILE A 73 3.84 -7.17 -5.48
N VAL A 74 3.20 -7.51 -4.36
CA VAL A 74 1.80 -7.91 -4.32
C VAL A 74 0.94 -6.78 -3.77
N ASN A 75 0.00 -6.28 -4.57
CA ASN A 75 -1.01 -5.33 -4.14
C ASN A 75 -2.25 -6.09 -3.64
N ILE A 76 -2.70 -5.77 -2.44
CA ILE A 76 -3.92 -6.30 -1.84
C ILE A 76 -4.99 -5.22 -1.97
N SER A 77 -5.99 -5.49 -2.80
CA SER A 77 -7.12 -4.58 -2.97
C SER A 77 -8.00 -4.57 -1.73
N LEU A 78 -8.31 -3.38 -1.23
CA LEU A 78 -9.27 -3.14 -0.16
C LEU A 78 -10.57 -2.54 -0.72
N LYS A 79 -11.02 -3.06 -1.87
CA LYS A 79 -12.20 -2.58 -2.61
C LYS A 79 -13.24 -3.68 -2.82
N PRO A 80 -13.73 -4.34 -1.73
CA PRO A 80 -14.82 -5.29 -1.85
C PRO A 80 -16.13 -4.55 -2.16
N LYS A 81 -17.03 -5.19 -2.89
CA LYS A 81 -18.33 -4.58 -3.28
C LYS A 81 -19.22 -4.26 -2.08
N GLU A 82 -19.13 -5.05 -1.02
CA GLU A 82 -20.06 -5.00 0.12
C GLU A 82 -19.60 -4.02 1.22
N ARG A 83 -18.47 -3.37 1.07
CA ARG A 83 -17.92 -2.43 2.06
C ARG A 83 -17.39 -1.16 1.42
N ALA A 84 -17.18 -0.15 2.27
CA ALA A 84 -16.56 1.09 1.84
C ALA A 84 -15.16 0.83 1.25
N PRO A 85 -14.79 1.46 0.14
CA PRO A 85 -13.45 1.38 -0.42
C PRO A 85 -12.39 1.78 0.62
N GLY A 86 -11.39 0.94 0.78
CA GLY A 86 -10.31 1.13 1.76
C GLY A 86 -10.54 0.49 3.12
N ASP A 87 -11.73 -0.04 3.38
CA ASP A 87 -12.04 -0.69 4.65
C ASP A 87 -11.54 -2.14 4.69
N VAL A 88 -11.09 -2.53 5.89
CA VAL A 88 -10.60 -3.88 6.18
C VAL A 88 -11.02 -4.29 7.60
N THR A 89 -11.42 -5.55 7.81
CA THR A 89 -11.77 -6.04 9.15
C THR A 89 -10.53 -6.36 9.98
N SER A 90 -10.70 -6.44 11.31
CA SER A 90 -9.59 -6.81 12.21
C SER A 90 -9.03 -8.20 11.89
N GLU A 91 -9.89 -9.16 11.51
CA GLU A 91 -9.50 -10.51 11.11
C GLU A 91 -8.65 -10.47 9.83
N GLN A 92 -9.07 -9.68 8.85
CA GLN A 92 -8.33 -9.49 7.60
C GLN A 92 -6.99 -8.78 7.84
N MET A 93 -6.93 -7.79 8.74
CA MET A 93 -5.66 -7.16 9.13
C MET A 93 -4.68 -8.18 9.73
N ARG A 94 -5.16 -9.11 10.56
CA ARG A 94 -4.31 -10.19 11.10
C ARG A 94 -3.81 -11.13 10.01
N VAL A 95 -4.68 -11.52 9.06
CA VAL A 95 -4.25 -12.33 7.91
C VAL A 95 -3.17 -11.62 7.08
N ILE A 96 -3.30 -10.31 6.87
CA ILE A 96 -2.29 -9.54 6.14
C ILE A 96 -0.97 -9.46 6.93
N ALA A 97 -1.04 -9.32 8.26
CA ALA A 97 0.14 -9.34 9.12
C ALA A 97 0.85 -10.71 9.01
N ASP A 98 0.11 -11.82 9.16
CA ASP A 98 0.65 -13.18 9.01
C ASP A 98 1.25 -13.40 7.61
N LEU A 99 0.61 -12.88 6.55
CA LEU A 99 1.14 -12.92 5.19
C LEU A 99 2.44 -12.14 5.05
N SER A 100 2.54 -10.98 5.69
CA SER A 100 3.76 -10.18 5.63
C SER A 100 4.91 -10.86 6.35
N ASP A 101 4.65 -11.46 7.50
CA ASP A 101 5.66 -12.18 8.30
C ASP A 101 6.19 -13.40 7.55
N GLU A 102 5.29 -14.15 6.89
CA GLU A 102 5.63 -15.39 6.20
C GLU A 102 6.27 -15.13 4.81
N PHE A 103 5.83 -14.10 4.07
CA PHE A 103 6.17 -13.95 2.65
C PHE A 103 6.84 -12.63 2.27
N SER A 104 6.90 -11.61 3.14
CA SER A 104 7.35 -10.27 2.77
C SER A 104 8.23 -9.58 3.83
N PHE A 105 9.07 -10.35 4.53
CA PHE A 105 10.02 -9.85 5.55
C PHE A 105 9.35 -8.98 6.63
N SER A 106 8.12 -9.30 7.03
CA SER A 106 7.31 -8.54 7.99
C SER A 106 7.04 -7.09 7.53
N GLU A 107 7.08 -6.82 6.21
CA GLU A 107 6.87 -5.49 5.68
C GLU A 107 5.51 -5.37 4.96
N ILE A 108 4.74 -4.36 5.36
CA ILE A 108 3.48 -3.95 4.72
C ILE A 108 3.59 -2.46 4.41
N ARG A 109 3.14 -2.05 3.22
CA ARG A 109 3.04 -0.64 2.84
C ARG A 109 1.60 -0.27 2.51
N THR A 110 1.24 0.96 2.79
CA THR A 110 -0.02 1.56 2.32
C THR A 110 0.19 2.26 0.98
N THR A 111 -0.87 2.33 0.17
CA THR A 111 -0.86 3.10 -1.07
C THR A 111 -1.78 4.30 -0.98
N HIS A 112 -1.54 5.31 -1.81
CA HIS A 112 -2.45 6.46 -1.94
C HIS A 112 -3.79 6.08 -2.60
N GLN A 113 -3.89 4.88 -3.21
CA GLN A 113 -5.14 4.33 -3.71
C GLN A 113 -5.95 3.57 -2.64
N GLN A 114 -5.63 3.72 -1.36
CA GLN A 114 -6.33 3.02 -0.27
C GLN A 114 -6.23 1.48 -0.39
N ASN A 115 -5.07 0.97 -0.75
CA ASN A 115 -4.75 -0.46 -0.81
C ASN A 115 -3.52 -0.75 0.05
N LEU A 116 -3.19 -2.04 0.22
CA LEU A 116 -1.98 -2.49 0.90
C LEU A 116 -1.03 -3.18 -0.07
N VAL A 117 0.25 -3.23 0.29
CA VAL A 117 1.31 -3.83 -0.52
C VAL A 117 2.19 -4.71 0.35
N LEU A 118 2.45 -5.92 -0.13
CA LEU A 118 3.55 -6.78 0.30
C LEU A 118 4.70 -6.61 -0.71
N PRO A 119 5.78 -5.90 -0.34
CA PRO A 119 6.74 -5.45 -1.35
C PRO A 119 7.76 -6.52 -1.78
N HIS A 120 7.90 -7.64 -1.06
CA HIS A 120 9.02 -8.57 -1.20
C HIS A 120 8.60 -10.04 -1.25
N VAL A 121 7.55 -10.39 -1.99
CA VAL A 121 7.08 -11.77 -2.10
C VAL A 121 7.95 -12.54 -3.10
N GLU A 122 8.48 -13.70 -2.70
CA GLU A 122 9.13 -14.60 -3.67
C GLU A 122 8.14 -14.99 -4.76
N THR A 123 8.52 -14.87 -6.02
CA THR A 123 7.61 -15.10 -7.15
C THR A 123 7.06 -16.54 -7.14
N SER A 124 7.84 -17.51 -6.65
CA SER A 124 7.41 -18.91 -6.46
C SER A 124 6.29 -19.10 -5.44
N GLU A 125 6.10 -18.13 -4.51
CA GLU A 125 5.11 -18.21 -3.44
C GLU A 125 3.79 -17.49 -3.78
N LEU A 126 3.66 -16.88 -4.94
CA LEU A 126 2.47 -16.12 -5.33
C LEU A 126 1.18 -16.94 -5.25
N GLU A 127 1.22 -18.23 -5.60
CA GLU A 127 0.04 -19.09 -5.51
C GLU A 127 -0.38 -19.36 -4.06
N ASN A 128 0.58 -19.50 -3.14
CA ASN A 128 0.32 -19.70 -1.72
C ASN A 128 -0.27 -18.42 -1.09
N VAL A 129 0.27 -17.25 -1.44
CA VAL A 129 -0.28 -15.95 -1.04
C VAL A 129 -1.71 -15.80 -1.56
N TYR A 130 -1.96 -16.08 -2.85
CA TYR A 130 -3.29 -15.99 -3.44
C TYR A 130 -4.31 -16.90 -2.73
N LYS A 131 -3.97 -18.16 -2.45
CA LYS A 131 -4.85 -19.09 -1.70
C LYS A 131 -5.24 -18.55 -0.32
N LYS A 132 -4.31 -17.94 0.40
CA LYS A 132 -4.59 -17.33 1.70
C LYS A 132 -5.48 -16.08 1.55
N LEU A 133 -5.26 -15.28 0.52
CA LEU A 133 -6.13 -14.13 0.20
C LEU A 133 -7.54 -14.57 -0.20
N VAL A 134 -7.69 -15.66 -0.96
CA VAL A 134 -9.02 -16.24 -1.29
C VAL A 134 -9.75 -16.66 -0.01
N ALA A 135 -9.08 -17.36 0.89
CA ALA A 135 -9.67 -17.78 2.18
C ALA A 135 -10.13 -16.57 3.02
N ALA A 136 -9.42 -15.46 2.95
CA ALA A 136 -9.75 -14.20 3.64
C ALA A 136 -10.73 -13.29 2.86
N LYS A 137 -11.17 -13.70 1.65
CA LYS A 137 -11.99 -12.90 0.74
C LYS A 137 -11.34 -11.55 0.39
N MET A 138 -10.06 -11.57 0.04
CA MET A 138 -9.22 -10.42 -0.29
C MET A 138 -8.48 -10.59 -1.63
N ASN A 139 -8.98 -11.46 -2.48
CA ASN A 139 -8.35 -11.85 -3.74
C ASN A 139 -8.87 -11.07 -4.96
N GLU A 140 -9.46 -9.89 -4.77
CA GLU A 140 -9.96 -9.07 -5.87
C GLU A 140 -8.83 -8.68 -6.83
N GLY A 141 -8.95 -9.12 -8.09
CA GLY A 141 -8.01 -8.84 -9.19
C GLY A 141 -8.41 -7.56 -9.92
N ASN A 142 -8.31 -6.40 -9.29
CA ASN A 142 -8.89 -5.16 -9.80
C ASN A 142 -7.98 -3.92 -9.72
N ILE A 143 -6.76 -4.03 -9.26
CA ILE A 143 -5.84 -2.90 -9.18
C ILE A 143 -5.70 -2.18 -10.52
N GLY A 144 -5.91 -0.86 -10.51
CA GLY A 144 -5.87 -0.01 -11.71
C GLY A 144 -7.11 -0.10 -12.61
N LEU A 145 -8.14 -0.85 -12.23
CA LEU A 145 -9.44 -0.87 -12.92
C LEU A 145 -10.41 0.14 -12.31
N ILE A 146 -11.57 0.34 -12.96
CA ILE A 146 -12.61 1.25 -12.45
C ILE A 146 -13.12 0.85 -11.06
N THR A 147 -13.06 -0.44 -10.75
CA THR A 147 -13.44 -1.00 -9.44
C THR A 147 -12.38 -0.80 -8.35
N ASP A 148 -11.19 -0.30 -8.69
CA ASP A 148 -10.18 0.16 -7.74
C ASP A 148 -10.36 1.66 -7.39
N ILE A 149 -11.60 2.08 -7.24
CA ILE A 149 -11.96 3.47 -7.02
C ILE A 149 -11.50 3.97 -5.64
N ILE A 150 -10.87 5.14 -5.63
CA ILE A 150 -10.58 5.86 -4.38
C ILE A 150 -11.85 6.59 -3.93
N CYS A 151 -12.20 6.45 -2.68
CA CYS A 151 -13.39 7.06 -2.13
C CYS A 151 -13.10 7.81 -0.83
N CYS A 152 -13.55 9.07 -0.79
CA CYS A 152 -13.63 9.81 0.46
C CYS A 152 -14.71 9.17 1.37
N PRO A 153 -14.52 9.07 2.70
CA PRO A 153 -15.54 8.55 3.61
C PRO A 153 -16.86 9.34 3.61
N GLY A 154 -16.83 10.61 3.18
CA GLY A 154 -18.02 11.42 3.03
C GLY A 154 -18.83 11.59 4.32
N MET A 155 -20.12 11.90 4.18
CA MET A 155 -21.02 12.13 5.32
C MET A 155 -21.25 10.89 6.20
N ASP A 156 -20.85 9.70 5.75
CA ASP A 156 -21.00 8.49 6.56
C ASP A 156 -20.02 8.46 7.74
N PHE A 157 -18.85 9.14 7.63
CA PHE A 157 -17.80 9.14 8.66
C PHE A 157 -17.15 10.51 8.91
N CYS A 158 -17.50 11.56 8.15
CA CYS A 158 -16.85 12.86 8.24
C CYS A 158 -17.88 13.97 8.48
N SER A 159 -17.78 14.65 9.62
CA SER A 159 -18.69 15.76 9.97
C SER A 159 -18.52 17.02 9.10
N LEU A 160 -17.42 17.13 8.36
CA LEU A 160 -17.15 18.25 7.45
C LEU A 160 -17.66 17.99 6.01
N ALA A 161 -18.09 16.75 5.73
CA ALA A 161 -18.52 16.39 4.39
C ALA A 161 -19.91 16.94 4.07
N THR A 162 -20.12 17.23 2.79
CA THR A 162 -21.42 17.72 2.25
C THR A 162 -22.09 16.71 1.31
N ALA A 163 -21.45 15.55 1.07
CA ALA A 163 -21.95 14.50 0.17
C ALA A 163 -21.65 13.10 0.71
N ARG A 164 -22.49 12.13 0.32
CA ARG A 164 -22.28 10.70 0.59
C ARG A 164 -21.56 10.06 -0.58
N SER A 165 -20.27 9.83 -0.46
CA SER A 165 -19.42 9.33 -1.53
C SER A 165 -19.44 7.80 -1.64
N ILE A 166 -19.54 7.09 -0.50
CA ILE A 166 -19.45 5.61 -0.45
C ILE A 166 -20.54 4.94 -1.31
N PRO A 167 -21.85 5.27 -1.18
CA PRO A 167 -22.86 4.64 -2.03
C PRO A 167 -22.65 4.91 -3.52
N VAL A 168 -22.13 6.09 -3.87
CA VAL A 168 -21.84 6.42 -5.27
C VAL A 168 -20.69 5.58 -5.81
N SER A 169 -19.58 5.44 -5.05
CA SER A 169 -18.45 4.61 -5.47
C SER A 169 -18.83 3.13 -5.58
N GLN A 170 -19.67 2.62 -4.69
CA GLN A 170 -20.19 1.26 -4.74
C GLN A 170 -21.04 1.02 -5.99
N ALA A 171 -21.95 1.95 -6.30
CA ALA A 171 -22.76 1.86 -7.52
C ALA A 171 -21.95 1.94 -8.83
N ILE A 172 -20.79 2.64 -8.82
CA ILE A 172 -19.87 2.65 -9.97
C ILE A 172 -19.13 1.31 -10.10
N ALA A 173 -18.87 0.62 -8.99
CA ALA A 173 -18.14 -0.64 -8.97
C ALA A 173 -19.01 -1.87 -9.33
N GLU A 174 -20.35 -1.74 -9.36
CA GLU A 174 -21.29 -2.77 -9.80
C GLU A 174 -21.29 -2.97 -11.33
#